data_e47c6a1d396db0a1e61d12a7a296b9ee
#
_entry.id   e47c6a1d396db0a1e61d12a7a296b9ee
#
_cell.length_a   1.000
_cell.length_b   1.000
_cell.length_c   1.000
_cell.angle_alpha   90.00
_cell.angle_beta   90.00
_cell.angle_gamma   90.00
#
_symmetry.space_group_name_H-M   'P 1'
#
loop_
_entity.id
_entity.type
_entity.pdbx_description
1 polymer ?
#
loop_
_entity_poly.entity_id
_entity_poly.type
_entity_poly.pdbx_seq_one_letter_code
_entity_poly.pdbx_strand_id
1 'polypeptide(L)'
;MYRSSVLADQDEARKGYAEQIARFCQTKGLFPQNEGCSNQEQFFENVQKTAPTNAVIALPGVAGLNAVEHLRSVCPACAIIWCSDLDFSLQAFRLRVEYFILEPVSAESFQQGLNVWFANKEFYASDPITNETN
;
A
#
# COMPACT_ATOMS: atom_id res chain seq x y z
N MET A 1 -8.52 0.05 -13.60
CA MET A 1 -7.07 0.08 -13.68
C MET A 1 -6.42 0.04 -12.30
N TYR A 2 -5.39 -0.74 -12.20
CA TYR A 2 -4.64 -0.88 -10.97
C TYR A 2 -3.71 0.30 -10.76
N ARG A 3 -3.76 0.90 -9.59
CA ARG A 3 -2.90 2.03 -9.28
C ARG A 3 -2.26 1.81 -7.92
N SER A 4 -0.93 1.79 -7.88
CA SER A 4 -0.15 1.61 -6.65
C SER A 4 0.61 2.89 -6.35
N SER A 5 0.58 3.29 -5.09
CA SER A 5 1.31 4.49 -4.64
C SER A 5 2.25 4.11 -3.50
N VAL A 6 3.44 4.69 -3.51
CA VAL A 6 4.44 4.45 -2.47
C VAL A 6 4.80 5.80 -1.85
N LEU A 7 4.55 5.95 -0.56
CA LEU A 7 4.96 7.13 0.19
C LEU A 7 6.11 6.73 1.11
N ALA A 8 7.31 7.14 0.75
CA ALA A 8 8.51 6.82 1.50
C ALA A 8 9.49 7.97 1.37
N ASP A 9 10.08 8.40 2.49
CA ASP A 9 10.98 9.54 2.49
C ASP A 9 12.40 9.20 2.02
N GLN A 10 12.78 7.91 2.06
CA GLN A 10 14.08 7.47 1.60
C GLN A 10 14.01 7.05 0.14
N ASP A 11 14.84 7.67 -0.71
CA ASP A 11 14.79 7.43 -2.14
C ASP A 11 15.03 5.97 -2.51
N GLU A 12 16.02 5.35 -1.89
CA GLU A 12 16.34 3.95 -2.20
C GLU A 12 15.21 3.01 -1.80
N ALA A 13 14.64 3.24 -0.62
CA ALA A 13 13.53 2.41 -0.16
C ALA A 13 12.33 2.58 -1.07
N ARG A 14 12.04 3.82 -1.45
CA ARG A 14 10.88 4.09 -2.31
C ARG A 14 11.02 3.39 -3.65
N LYS A 15 12.20 3.47 -4.26
CA LYS A 15 12.46 2.80 -5.53
C LYS A 15 12.39 1.29 -5.39
N GLY A 16 12.93 0.77 -4.29
CA GLY A 16 12.92 -0.67 -4.05
C GLY A 16 11.53 -1.22 -3.90
N TYR A 17 10.67 -0.54 -3.16
CA TYR A 17 9.28 -0.97 -3.01
C TYR A 17 8.54 -0.93 -4.34
N ALA A 18 8.74 0.14 -5.11
CA ALA A 18 8.09 0.26 -6.41
C ALA A 18 8.52 -0.86 -7.35
N GLU A 19 9.80 -1.20 -7.35
CA GLU A 19 10.31 -2.30 -8.17
C GLU A 19 9.73 -3.63 -7.77
N GLN A 20 9.64 -3.88 -6.47
CA GLN A 20 9.07 -5.15 -5.99
C GLN A 20 7.60 -5.27 -6.36
N ILE A 21 6.85 -4.17 -6.25
CA ILE A 21 5.45 -4.16 -6.66
C ILE A 21 5.33 -4.48 -8.14
N ALA A 22 6.14 -3.81 -8.96
CA ALA A 22 6.09 -4.02 -10.41
C ALA A 22 6.40 -5.46 -10.78
N ARG A 23 7.43 -6.04 -10.17
CA ARG A 23 7.80 -7.41 -10.45
C ARG A 23 6.72 -8.40 -10.02
N PHE A 24 6.17 -8.17 -8.84
CA PHE A 24 5.12 -9.05 -8.33
C PHE A 24 3.89 -9.00 -9.24
N CYS A 25 3.48 -7.80 -9.64
CA CYS A 25 2.33 -7.63 -10.51
C CYS A 25 2.56 -8.26 -11.87
N GLN A 26 3.80 -8.18 -12.37
CA GLN A 26 4.15 -8.79 -13.64
C GLN A 26 3.90 -10.29 -13.62
N THR A 27 4.22 -10.95 -12.51
CA THR A 27 3.98 -12.39 -12.40
C THR A 27 2.49 -12.72 -12.40
N LYS A 28 1.64 -11.76 -12.12
CA LYS A 28 0.19 -11.93 -12.14
C LYS A 28 -0.45 -11.38 -13.40
N GLY A 29 0.35 -10.95 -14.36
CA GLY A 29 -0.16 -10.37 -15.58
C GLY A 29 -0.75 -8.98 -15.40
N LEU A 30 -0.37 -8.27 -14.35
CA LEU A 30 -0.87 -6.95 -14.06
C LEU A 30 0.23 -5.92 -14.29
N PHE A 31 -0.15 -4.76 -14.79
CA PHE A 31 0.81 -3.69 -15.07
C PHE A 31 0.25 -2.37 -14.52
N PRO A 32 0.32 -2.19 -13.18
CA PRO A 32 -0.28 -1.02 -12.55
C PRO A 32 0.52 0.23 -12.83
N GLN A 33 -0.15 1.37 -12.70
CA GLN A 33 0.56 2.64 -12.62
C GLN A 33 1.14 2.75 -11.21
N ASN A 34 2.47 2.84 -11.14
CA ASN A 34 3.17 3.03 -9.88
C ASN A 34 3.54 4.49 -9.73
N GLU A 35 3.28 5.02 -8.55
CA GLU A 35 3.55 6.41 -8.25
C GLU A 35 4.35 6.46 -6.96
N GLY A 36 5.46 7.20 -6.95
CA GLY A 36 6.27 7.35 -5.76
C GLY A 36 6.25 8.79 -5.28
N CYS A 37 6.09 8.98 -3.99
CA CYS A 37 6.09 10.31 -3.37
C CYS A 37 7.01 10.30 -2.16
N SER A 38 7.74 11.40 -1.95
CA SER A 38 8.67 11.52 -0.84
C SER A 38 8.09 12.26 0.35
N ASN A 39 6.95 12.93 0.19
CA ASN A 39 6.33 13.68 1.27
C ASN A 39 4.81 13.53 1.22
N GLN A 40 4.18 13.82 2.34
CA GLN A 40 2.75 13.63 2.49
C GLN A 40 1.92 14.60 1.65
N GLU A 41 2.41 15.81 1.50
CA GLU A 41 1.66 16.82 0.75
C GLU A 41 1.44 16.37 -0.69
N GLN A 42 2.51 15.95 -1.36
CA GLN A 42 2.43 15.47 -2.72
C GLN A 42 1.58 14.21 -2.83
N PHE A 43 1.77 13.31 -1.87
CA PHE A 43 1.04 12.05 -1.85
C PHE A 43 -0.47 12.29 -1.78
N PHE A 44 -0.90 13.13 -0.87
CA PHE A 44 -2.34 13.36 -0.67
C PHE A 44 -2.95 14.23 -1.75
N GLU A 45 -2.17 15.09 -2.39
CA GLU A 45 -2.64 15.76 -3.60
C GLU A 45 -2.98 14.75 -4.68
N ASN A 46 -2.10 13.76 -4.85
CA ASN A 46 -2.32 12.72 -5.85
C ASN A 46 -3.52 11.84 -5.51
N VAL A 47 -3.68 11.51 -4.22
CA VAL A 47 -4.83 10.73 -3.76
C VAL A 47 -6.14 11.45 -4.05
N GLN A 48 -6.15 12.76 -3.88
CA GLN A 48 -7.33 13.56 -4.16
C GLN A 48 -7.73 13.49 -5.63
N LYS A 49 -6.75 13.48 -6.52
CA LYS A 49 -7.00 13.42 -7.95
C LYS A 49 -7.44 12.02 -8.38
N THR A 50 -6.75 11.00 -7.89
CA THR A 50 -7.06 9.62 -8.24
C THR A 50 -6.70 8.73 -7.06
N ALA A 51 -7.70 8.09 -6.48
CA ALA A 51 -7.49 7.23 -5.32
C ALA A 51 -6.69 5.98 -5.73
N PRO A 52 -5.66 5.62 -4.96
CA PRO A 52 -4.90 4.41 -5.26
C PRO A 52 -5.67 3.16 -4.85
N THR A 53 -5.43 2.08 -5.58
CA THR A 53 -5.96 0.77 -5.20
C THR A 53 -5.17 0.23 -4.01
N ASN A 54 -3.86 0.44 -4.05
CA ASN A 54 -2.92 -0.05 -3.04
C ASN A 54 -1.94 1.05 -2.69
N ALA A 55 -1.49 1.07 -1.45
CA ALA A 55 -0.50 2.05 -1.02
C ALA A 55 0.50 1.42 -0.05
N VAL A 56 1.75 1.83 -0.17
CA VAL A 56 2.79 1.53 0.80
C VAL A 56 3.12 2.82 1.52
N ILE A 57 3.02 2.81 2.85
CA ILE A 57 3.40 3.96 3.67
C ILE A 57 4.63 3.57 4.48
N ALA A 58 5.74 4.28 4.25
CA ALA A 58 7.01 3.99 4.92
C ALA A 58 7.65 5.29 5.38
N LEU A 59 7.05 5.90 6.37
CA LEU A 59 7.56 7.11 7.00
C LEU A 59 7.88 6.82 8.46
N PRO A 60 8.92 7.48 9.02
CA PRO A 60 9.30 7.19 10.39
C PRO A 60 8.34 7.78 11.40
N GLY A 61 8.21 7.11 12.53
CA GLY A 61 7.53 7.63 13.71
C GLY A 61 6.08 8.01 13.49
N VAL A 62 5.69 9.06 14.16
CA VAL A 62 4.30 9.54 14.16
C VAL A 62 3.87 10.03 12.78
N ALA A 63 4.81 10.48 11.95
CA ALA A 63 4.48 10.89 10.59
C ALA A 63 3.83 9.73 9.81
N GLY A 64 4.35 8.52 9.99
CA GLY A 64 3.76 7.35 9.35
C GLY A 64 2.37 7.07 9.86
N LEU A 65 2.19 7.14 11.18
CA LEU A 65 0.86 6.92 11.76
C LEU A 65 -0.15 7.93 11.24
N ASN A 66 0.24 9.21 11.21
CA ASN A 66 -0.65 10.26 10.72
C ASN A 66 -1.03 10.03 9.26
N ALA A 67 -0.07 9.61 8.44
CA ALA A 67 -0.33 9.36 7.03
C ALA A 67 -1.31 8.19 6.86
N VAL A 68 -1.13 7.12 7.62
CA VAL A 68 -2.03 5.97 7.53
C VAL A 68 -3.43 6.35 7.96
N GLU A 69 -3.55 7.09 9.06
CA GLU A 69 -4.85 7.55 9.53
C GLU A 69 -5.55 8.40 8.48
N HIS A 70 -4.81 9.34 7.90
CA HIS A 70 -5.38 10.21 6.88
C HIS A 70 -5.82 9.42 5.64
N LEU A 71 -4.95 8.53 5.18
CA LEU A 71 -5.27 7.74 4.00
C LEU A 71 -6.51 6.88 4.22
N ARG A 72 -6.61 6.25 5.39
CA ARG A 72 -7.76 5.42 5.69
C ARG A 72 -9.05 6.23 5.72
N SER A 73 -8.97 7.49 6.16
CA SER A 73 -10.16 8.33 6.24
C SER A 73 -10.62 8.82 4.86
N VAL A 74 -9.68 9.11 3.95
CA VAL A 74 -10.06 9.65 2.63
C VAL A 74 -10.18 8.56 1.57
N CYS A 75 -9.65 7.38 1.82
CA CYS A 75 -9.70 6.27 0.87
C CYS A 75 -9.91 4.96 1.62
N PRO A 76 -11.13 4.72 2.12
CA PRO A 76 -11.37 3.57 3.01
C PRO A 76 -11.13 2.21 2.36
N ALA A 77 -11.20 2.13 1.03
CA ALA A 77 -11.06 0.86 0.33
C ALA A 77 -9.61 0.55 -0.09
N CYS A 78 -8.69 1.47 0.17
CA CYS A 78 -7.30 1.27 -0.23
C CYS A 78 -6.66 0.17 0.60
N ALA A 79 -5.93 -0.74 -0.05
CA ALA A 79 -5.15 -1.75 0.66
C ALA A 79 -3.81 -1.15 1.04
N ILE A 80 -3.41 -1.27 2.29
CA ILE A 80 -2.24 -0.58 2.83
C ILE A 80 -1.20 -1.58 3.36
N ILE A 81 0.05 -1.40 2.95
CA ILE A 81 1.21 -1.98 3.62
C ILE A 81 1.90 -0.84 4.36
N TRP A 82 2.06 -0.99 5.66
CA TRP A 82 2.65 0.04 6.51
C TRP A 82 3.98 -0.45 7.07
N CYS A 83 5.05 0.28 6.77
CA CYS A 83 6.39 -0.01 7.28
C CYS A 83 6.77 1.07 8.27
N SER A 84 7.22 0.71 9.46
CA SER A 84 7.52 1.69 10.49
C SER A 84 8.73 1.27 11.32
N ASP A 85 9.43 2.27 11.85
CA ASP A 85 10.52 2.05 12.80
C ASP A 85 10.01 1.86 14.23
N LEU A 86 8.73 2.14 14.47
CA LEU A 86 8.09 1.96 15.77
C LEU A 86 7.00 0.92 15.65
N ASP A 87 6.76 0.21 16.74
CA ASP A 87 5.76 -0.85 16.74
C ASP A 87 4.36 -0.27 16.90
N PHE A 88 3.72 -0.02 15.77
CA PHE A 88 2.34 0.45 15.72
C PHE A 88 1.38 -0.69 15.36
N SER A 89 1.72 -1.93 15.70
CA SER A 89 0.89 -3.06 15.28
C SER A 89 -0.55 -2.96 15.79
N LEU A 90 -0.77 -2.40 16.97
CA LEU A 90 -2.12 -2.23 17.49
C LEU A 90 -2.89 -1.21 16.66
N GLN A 91 -2.27 -0.08 16.35
CA GLN A 91 -2.88 0.93 15.50
C GLN A 91 -3.13 0.40 14.10
N ALA A 92 -2.21 -0.39 13.58
CA ALA A 92 -2.37 -1.00 12.27
C ALA A 92 -3.61 -1.90 12.24
N PHE A 93 -3.79 -2.68 13.30
CA PHE A 93 -4.97 -3.52 13.42
C PHE A 93 -6.25 -2.69 13.45
N ARG A 94 -6.27 -1.62 14.22
CA ARG A 94 -7.44 -0.76 14.34
C ARG A 94 -7.77 -0.04 13.04
N LEU A 95 -6.73 0.32 12.28
CA LEU A 95 -6.88 1.01 11.01
C LEU A 95 -7.09 0.04 9.85
N ARG A 96 -7.15 -1.25 10.15
CA ARG A 96 -7.39 -2.31 9.17
C ARG A 96 -6.37 -2.28 8.04
N VAL A 97 -5.12 -2.03 8.42
CA VAL A 97 -4.00 -2.12 7.49
C VAL A 97 -3.82 -3.59 7.11
N GLU A 98 -3.66 -3.86 5.83
CA GLU A 98 -3.55 -5.23 5.35
C GLU A 98 -2.30 -5.93 5.86
N TYR A 99 -1.19 -5.16 5.95
CA TYR A 99 0.05 -5.76 6.43
C TYR A 99 0.93 -4.70 7.06
N PHE A 100 1.41 -4.98 8.26
CA PHE A 100 2.31 -4.07 9.00
C PHE A 100 3.69 -4.71 9.11
N ILE A 101 4.74 -3.95 8.82
CA ILE A 101 6.12 -4.44 8.89
C ILE A 101 6.91 -3.52 9.80
N LEU A 102 7.48 -4.09 10.87
CA LEU A 102 8.40 -3.35 11.73
C LEU A 102 9.79 -3.40 11.10
N GLU A 103 10.42 -2.26 10.95
CA GLU A 103 11.76 -2.18 10.34
C GLU A 103 12.79 -2.93 11.14
N PRO A 104 13.80 -3.49 10.48
CA PRO A 104 14.15 -3.35 9.07
C PRO A 104 13.26 -4.21 8.15
N VAL A 105 12.92 -3.64 7.01
CA VAL A 105 12.07 -4.33 6.04
C VAL A 105 12.95 -5.19 5.14
N SER A 106 12.70 -6.50 5.14
CA SER A 106 13.42 -7.40 4.24
C SER A 106 12.62 -7.60 2.97
N ALA A 107 13.29 -8.05 1.91
CA ALA A 107 12.60 -8.39 0.67
C ALA A 107 11.54 -9.46 0.92
N GLU A 108 11.84 -10.38 1.82
CA GLU A 108 10.92 -11.46 2.19
C GLU A 108 9.67 -10.95 2.88
N SER A 109 9.83 -10.06 3.86
CA SER A 109 8.67 -9.55 4.59
C SER A 109 7.80 -8.68 3.67
N PHE A 110 8.41 -7.93 2.79
CA PHE A 110 7.66 -7.13 1.83
C PHE A 110 6.90 -8.02 0.85
N GLN A 111 7.54 -9.10 0.39
CA GLN A 111 6.90 -10.07 -0.47
C GLN A 111 5.66 -10.68 0.18
N GLN A 112 5.75 -10.99 1.48
CA GLN A 112 4.60 -11.50 2.21
C GLN A 112 3.47 -10.50 2.24
N GLY A 113 3.80 -9.22 2.40
CA GLY A 113 2.80 -8.17 2.36
C GLY A 113 2.11 -8.09 1.02
N LEU A 114 2.87 -8.23 -0.07
CA LEU A 114 2.29 -8.23 -1.40
C LEU A 114 1.37 -9.41 -1.61
N ASN A 115 1.72 -10.58 -1.06
CA ASN A 115 0.85 -11.75 -1.16
C ASN A 115 -0.49 -11.50 -0.48
N VAL A 116 -0.48 -10.86 0.69
CA VAL A 116 -1.72 -10.53 1.40
C VAL A 116 -2.55 -9.55 0.60
N TRP A 117 -1.91 -8.52 0.06
CA TRP A 117 -2.58 -7.52 -0.78
C TRP A 117 -3.38 -8.17 -1.89
N PHE A 118 -2.69 -9.00 -2.68
CA PHE A 118 -3.27 -9.52 -3.90
C PHE A 118 -4.21 -10.69 -3.65
N ALA A 119 -4.01 -11.41 -2.57
CA ALA A 119 -4.98 -12.44 -2.19
C ALA A 119 -6.33 -11.82 -1.89
N ASN A 120 -6.32 -10.72 -1.12
CA ASN A 120 -7.55 -10.02 -0.80
C ASN A 120 -8.19 -9.41 -2.04
N LYS A 121 -7.37 -8.84 -2.93
CA LYS A 121 -7.88 -8.26 -4.16
C LYS A 121 -8.49 -9.30 -5.08
N GLU A 122 -7.87 -10.44 -5.17
CA GLU A 122 -8.41 -11.53 -6.00
C GLU A 122 -9.76 -11.99 -5.48
N PHE A 123 -9.89 -12.06 -4.17
CA PHE A 123 -11.17 -12.44 -3.56
C PHE A 123 -12.25 -11.43 -3.93
N TYR A 124 -11.98 -10.16 -3.75
CA TYR A 124 -12.95 -9.11 -4.06
C TYR A 124 -13.23 -9.03 -5.55
N ALA A 125 -12.24 -9.30 -6.39
CA ALA A 125 -12.43 -9.27 -7.83
C ALA A 125 -13.36 -10.36 -8.31
N SER A 126 -13.32 -11.54 -7.69
CA SER A 126 -14.18 -12.64 -8.12
C SER A 126 -15.61 -12.49 -7.60
N ASP A 127 -15.81 -11.73 -6.55
CA ASP A 127 -17.11 -11.55 -5.93
C ASP A 127 -18.12 -10.85 -6.83
N PRO A 128 -17.82 -9.67 -7.35
CA PRO A 128 -18.78 -8.92 -8.15
C PRO A 128 -19.06 -9.54 -9.51
N ILE A 129 -18.22 -10.43 -9.96
CA ILE A 129 -18.46 -11.09 -11.22
C ILE A 129 -19.73 -11.90 -11.18
N THR A 130 -20.03 -12.34 -10.00
CA THR A 130 -21.28 -13.01 -9.80
C THR A 130 -22.44 -12.08 -9.99
N ASN A 131 -22.11 -10.90 -10.16
CA ASN A 131 -22.90 -9.97 -10.38
C ASN A 131 -23.02 -9.37 -11.50
N GLU A 132 -22.45 -9.46 -11.72
CA GLU A 132 -22.57 -9.19 -12.52
C GLU A 132 -23.21 -9.73 -12.91
N THR A 133 -23.23 -9.89 -12.44
CA THR A 133 -23.53 -10.40 -12.59
C THR A 133 -24.15 -10.60 -12.40
N ASN A 134 -24.22 -10.14 -12.09
CA ASN A 134 -24.34 -10.41 -11.77
C ASN A 134 -24.49 -10.58 -11.85
#